data_0e8b1655cff5f59909b3c1b48a5cc56f
#
_entry.id   0e8b1655cff5f59909b3c1b48a5cc56f
#
_cell.length_a   1.000
_cell.length_b   1.000
_cell.length_c   1.000
_cell.angle_alpha   90.00
_cell.angle_beta   90.00
_cell.angle_gamma   90.00
#
_symmetry.space_group_name_H-M   'P 1'
#
loop_
_entity.id
_entity.type
_entity.pdbx_description
1 polymer ?
#
loop_
_entity_poly.entity_id
_entity_poly.type
_entity_poly.pdbx_seq_one_letter_code
_entity_poly.pdbx_strand_id
1 'polypeptide(L)'
;MSSAQKAYKKPYYEQVADKLIEQLKKGTAPFQKPWEPGNLAMPHNPVSGARYKGSNAFWLQMQEREDPRWMTYKQAQSIGAQVRKGEKGTLIQYWKFTEEKIKRDANGKPVIGADGKKVKQTTKLDKPRAFSASVFNAEQIDGLPELKKVEPRWDRHERAEKILAASAANISHDQEDRAFYSPSTDKIHLPTKEQFPTVDSYYAVALHELGHWTGHPSRLDRDLTGSFGSEKYAKEELRAEISSLMVGDELGIGHDPSNHAAYVNSWIKVLQDDPKEILRAARDAEAIKDYILSSEQKKTATVQASAKKEPPVSSVDEAAQRLAGSFKNPADAERFIAAVNKNVAQRVQHHYHDQEEELER
;
A
#
# COMPACT_ATOMS: atom_id res chain seq x y z
N MET A 1 33.26 43.84 9.41
CA MET A 1 31.96 43.39 8.89
C MET A 1 31.97 41.87 8.88
N SER A 2 31.34 41.26 9.87
CA SER A 2 31.30 39.80 10.02
C SER A 2 30.31 39.21 9.02
N SER A 3 30.80 38.48 8.02
CA SER A 3 29.99 37.66 7.15
C SER A 3 29.43 36.48 8.01
N ALA A 4 28.18 36.58 8.42
CA ALA A 4 27.48 35.47 9.03
C ALA A 4 27.53 34.28 8.05
N GLN A 5 28.37 33.27 8.35
CA GLN A 5 28.36 31.99 7.68
C GLN A 5 26.95 31.43 7.74
N LYS A 6 26.25 31.40 6.62
CA LYS A 6 24.98 30.66 6.51
C LYS A 6 25.26 29.22 6.95
N ALA A 7 24.73 28.82 8.11
CA ALA A 7 24.86 27.46 8.59
C ALA A 7 24.48 26.49 7.47
N TYR A 8 25.37 25.58 7.13
CA TYR A 8 25.15 24.53 6.12
C TYR A 8 23.93 23.69 6.53
N LYS A 9 22.85 23.83 5.80
CA LYS A 9 21.66 23.02 6.03
C LYS A 9 21.82 21.69 5.29
N LYS A 10 21.97 20.60 6.02
CA LYS A 10 22.07 19.25 5.43
C LYS A 10 20.97 19.00 4.41
N PRO A 11 21.28 18.40 3.25
CA PRO A 11 20.27 17.96 2.28
C PRO A 11 19.20 17.05 2.93
N TYR A 12 18.01 17.04 2.37
CA TYR A 12 16.88 16.25 2.92
C TYR A 12 17.23 14.76 3.10
N TYR A 13 17.84 14.13 2.10
CA TYR A 13 18.20 12.71 2.14
C TYR A 13 19.23 12.41 3.24
N GLU A 14 20.17 13.31 3.53
CA GLU A 14 21.12 13.15 4.64
C GLU A 14 20.40 13.23 5.99
N GLN A 15 19.43 14.15 6.13
CA GLN A 15 18.64 14.25 7.37
C GLN A 15 17.84 12.97 7.62
N VAL A 16 17.24 12.38 6.57
CA VAL A 16 16.48 11.14 6.65
C VAL A 16 17.40 9.97 7.02
N ALA A 17 18.55 9.85 6.35
CA ALA A 17 19.53 8.80 6.62
C ALA A 17 20.11 8.90 8.05
N ASP A 18 20.52 10.09 8.49
CA ASP A 18 21.06 10.31 9.84
C ASP A 18 20.03 9.92 10.91
N LYS A 19 18.76 10.31 10.73
CA LYS A 19 17.69 9.95 11.68
C LYS A 19 17.46 8.45 11.72
N LEU A 20 17.44 7.79 10.56
CA LEU A 20 17.30 6.34 10.52
C LEU A 20 18.50 5.63 11.17
N ILE A 21 19.73 6.05 10.90
CA ILE A 21 20.94 5.50 11.55
C ILE A 21 20.85 5.67 13.08
N GLU A 22 20.40 6.82 13.55
CA GLU A 22 20.20 7.05 14.98
C GLU A 22 19.18 6.07 15.59
N GLN A 23 18.06 5.90 14.91
CA GLN A 23 17.00 4.98 15.36
C GLN A 23 17.42 3.52 15.26
N LEU A 24 18.12 3.11 14.19
CA LEU A 24 18.68 1.76 14.05
C LEU A 24 19.60 1.40 15.23
N LYS A 25 20.48 2.33 15.63
CA LYS A 25 21.38 2.13 16.78
C LYS A 25 20.64 2.00 18.10
N LYS A 26 19.48 2.62 18.22
CA LYS A 26 18.62 2.60 19.43
C LYS A 26 17.60 1.46 19.42
N GLY A 27 17.44 0.73 18.31
CA GLY A 27 16.38 -0.26 18.13
C GLY A 27 14.98 0.36 18.02
N THR A 28 14.88 1.61 17.57
CA THR A 28 13.62 2.37 17.50
C THR A 28 13.18 2.76 16.11
N ALA A 29 13.85 2.25 15.05
CA ALA A 29 13.38 2.47 13.69
C ALA A 29 11.95 1.91 13.51
N PRO A 30 11.11 2.49 12.64
CA PRO A 30 9.71 2.09 12.52
C PRO A 30 9.51 0.58 12.35
N PHE A 31 10.34 -0.08 11.56
CA PHE A 31 10.27 -1.53 11.34
C PHE A 31 11.00 -2.37 12.42
N GLN A 32 11.68 -1.75 13.40
CA GLN A 32 12.28 -2.45 14.55
C GLN A 32 11.32 -2.52 15.75
N LYS A 33 10.21 -1.80 15.71
CA LYS A 33 9.23 -1.84 16.79
C LYS A 33 8.21 -2.92 16.50
N PRO A 34 7.86 -3.78 17.49
CA PRO A 34 6.70 -4.63 17.35
C PRO A 34 5.46 -3.74 17.36
N TRP A 35 4.71 -3.75 16.26
CA TRP A 35 3.45 -3.04 16.17
C TRP A 35 2.29 -3.98 16.45
N GLU A 36 1.45 -3.60 17.40
CA GLU A 36 0.20 -4.30 17.59
C GLU A 36 -0.74 -4.02 16.40
N PRO A 37 -1.50 -5.04 15.98
CA PRO A 37 -2.45 -4.90 14.90
C PRO A 37 -3.43 -3.74 15.12
N GLY A 38 -3.59 -2.89 14.12
CA GLY A 38 -4.49 -1.73 14.14
C GLY A 38 -3.97 -0.48 14.87
N ASN A 39 -2.77 -0.53 15.45
CA ASN A 39 -2.16 0.64 16.13
C ASN A 39 -1.24 1.46 15.24
N LEU A 40 -0.77 0.91 14.12
CA LEU A 40 -0.02 1.67 13.13
C LEU A 40 -0.99 2.22 12.10
N ALA A 41 -0.89 3.50 11.80
CA ALA A 41 -1.58 4.09 10.66
C ALA A 41 -0.59 4.93 9.85
N MET A 42 -0.53 4.66 8.54
CA MET A 42 0.36 5.40 7.64
C MET A 42 0.03 6.89 7.64
N PRO A 43 1.07 7.75 7.63
CA PRO A 43 0.90 9.19 7.58
C PRO A 43 -0.02 9.62 6.44
N HIS A 44 -1.03 10.42 6.77
CA HIS A 44 -1.99 10.93 5.78
C HIS A 44 -2.36 12.40 6.05
N ASN A 45 -2.87 13.04 5.03
CA ASN A 45 -3.35 14.42 5.13
C ASN A 45 -4.87 14.41 5.34
N PRO A 46 -5.38 14.82 6.51
CA PRO A 46 -6.80 14.73 6.82
C PRO A 46 -7.67 15.71 6.04
N VAL A 47 -7.07 16.77 5.44
CA VAL A 47 -7.81 17.76 4.66
C VAL A 47 -8.08 17.27 3.24
N SER A 48 -7.10 16.58 2.63
CA SER A 48 -7.23 16.05 1.27
C SER A 48 -7.58 14.56 1.23
N GLY A 49 -7.51 13.85 2.35
CA GLY A 49 -7.63 12.39 2.42
C GLY A 49 -6.44 11.63 1.83
N ALA A 50 -5.45 12.34 1.27
CA ALA A 50 -4.32 11.72 0.60
C ALA A 50 -3.31 11.14 1.61
N ARG A 51 -2.84 9.92 1.36
CA ARG A 51 -1.72 9.32 2.09
C ARG A 51 -0.39 9.88 1.58
N TYR A 52 0.55 10.10 2.49
CA TYR A 52 1.94 10.34 2.11
C TYR A 52 2.54 9.05 1.58
N LYS A 53 3.49 9.15 0.64
CA LYS A 53 4.06 8.00 -0.07
C LYS A 53 5.58 7.99 -0.03
N GLY A 54 6.17 6.80 -0.21
CA GLY A 54 7.59 6.57 -0.32
C GLY A 54 8.38 7.20 0.83
N SER A 55 9.45 7.92 0.52
CA SER A 55 10.33 8.54 1.52
C SER A 55 9.64 9.54 2.45
N ASN A 56 8.59 10.23 2.00
CA ASN A 56 7.83 11.13 2.86
C ASN A 56 7.02 10.37 3.91
N ALA A 57 6.34 9.28 3.54
CA ALA A 57 5.61 8.45 4.48
C ALA A 57 6.56 7.90 5.55
N PHE A 58 7.65 7.30 5.13
CA PHE A 58 8.65 6.73 6.04
C PHE A 58 9.30 7.79 6.93
N TRP A 59 9.65 8.96 6.36
CA TRP A 59 10.19 10.09 7.12
C TRP A 59 9.25 10.61 8.20
N LEU A 60 7.95 10.71 7.90
CA LEU A 60 6.95 11.15 8.87
C LEU A 60 6.74 10.12 9.97
N GLN A 61 6.80 8.81 9.68
CA GLN A 61 6.77 7.75 10.69
C GLN A 61 7.96 7.84 11.65
N MET A 62 9.17 8.14 11.13
CA MET A 62 10.35 8.33 11.96
C MET A 62 10.29 9.53 12.92
N GLN A 63 9.28 10.40 12.81
CA GLN A 63 9.06 11.49 13.76
C GLN A 63 8.46 11.02 15.09
N GLU A 64 8.15 9.74 15.24
CA GLU A 64 7.66 9.10 16.47
C GLU A 64 6.41 9.79 17.05
N ARG A 65 5.46 10.18 16.18
CA ARG A 65 4.16 10.73 16.55
C ARG A 65 3.11 9.63 16.55
N GLU A 66 2.21 9.67 17.52
CA GLU A 66 1.12 8.68 17.64
C GLU A 66 -0.02 8.97 16.66
N ASP A 67 -0.30 10.27 16.41
CA ASP A 67 -1.33 10.66 15.45
C ASP A 67 -0.79 10.59 14.01
N PRO A 68 -1.44 9.82 13.11
CA PRO A 68 -0.96 9.68 11.72
C PRO A 68 -1.30 10.89 10.83
N ARG A 69 -2.02 11.89 11.33
CA ARG A 69 -2.48 13.03 10.55
C ARG A 69 -1.41 14.11 10.47
N TRP A 70 -1.08 14.51 9.24
CA TRP A 70 -0.10 15.54 8.96
C TRP A 70 -0.63 16.54 7.93
N MET A 71 -0.44 17.81 8.14
CA MET A 71 -0.91 18.86 7.23
C MET A 71 -0.05 20.12 7.29
N THR A 72 -0.14 20.94 6.25
CA THR A 72 0.54 22.26 6.24
C THR A 72 -0.20 23.24 7.15
N TYR A 73 0.50 24.30 7.56
CA TYR A 73 -0.10 25.39 8.36
C TYR A 73 -1.38 25.97 7.70
N LYS A 74 -1.32 26.21 6.37
CA LYS A 74 -2.47 26.73 5.63
C LYS A 74 -3.67 25.77 5.60
N GLN A 75 -3.40 24.47 5.54
CA GLN A 75 -4.44 23.45 5.59
C GLN A 75 -5.10 23.40 6.96
N ALA A 76 -4.32 23.47 8.05
CA ALA A 76 -4.89 23.56 9.40
C ALA A 76 -5.81 24.78 9.52
N GLN A 77 -5.36 25.95 9.09
CA GLN A 77 -6.18 27.16 9.09
C GLN A 77 -7.46 27.02 8.24
N SER A 78 -7.39 26.36 7.08
CA SER A 78 -8.56 26.21 6.20
C SER A 78 -9.72 25.40 6.78
N ILE A 79 -9.43 24.59 7.83
CA ILE A 79 -10.42 23.80 8.56
C ILE A 79 -10.69 24.35 9.97
N GLY A 80 -10.27 25.61 10.25
CA GLY A 80 -10.48 26.26 11.53
C GLY A 80 -9.58 25.79 12.68
N ALA A 81 -8.54 25.00 12.36
CA ALA A 81 -7.56 24.52 13.32
C ALA A 81 -6.29 25.40 13.34
N GLN A 82 -5.55 25.40 14.46
CA GLN A 82 -4.42 26.29 14.66
C GLN A 82 -3.17 25.52 15.12
N VAL A 83 -2.08 25.63 14.35
CA VAL A 83 -0.76 25.15 14.80
C VAL A 83 -0.33 25.99 16.00
N ARG A 84 0.07 25.34 17.11
CA ARG A 84 0.48 26.03 18.33
C ARG A 84 1.74 26.85 18.10
N LYS A 85 1.83 27.97 18.83
CA LYS A 85 2.97 28.86 18.78
C LYS A 85 4.26 28.15 19.21
N GLY A 86 5.31 28.30 18.40
CA GLY A 86 6.63 27.70 18.71
C GLY A 86 6.83 26.29 18.15
N GLU A 87 5.79 25.64 17.61
CA GLU A 87 5.91 24.33 16.99
C GLU A 87 6.77 24.35 15.73
N LYS A 88 7.54 23.29 15.53
CA LYS A 88 8.42 23.14 14.35
C LYS A 88 7.81 22.15 13.38
N GLY A 89 7.63 22.60 12.13
CA GLY A 89 7.15 21.72 11.06
C GLY A 89 8.23 20.75 10.58
N THR A 90 7.80 19.59 10.17
CA THR A 90 8.63 18.56 9.52
C THR A 90 8.69 18.85 8.03
N LEU A 91 9.90 18.91 7.47
CA LEU A 91 10.11 19.17 6.05
C LEU A 91 9.85 17.88 5.26
N ILE A 92 9.01 17.97 4.24
CA ILE A 92 8.81 16.93 3.23
C ILE A 92 9.24 17.43 1.85
N GLN A 93 9.54 16.50 0.93
CA GLN A 93 9.87 16.83 -0.45
C GLN A 93 8.91 16.13 -1.41
N TYR A 94 8.55 16.84 -2.49
CA TYR A 94 7.80 16.26 -3.60
C TYR A 94 8.37 16.74 -4.93
N TRP A 95 8.18 15.91 -5.96
CA TRP A 95 8.71 16.18 -7.29
C TRP A 95 7.57 16.46 -8.25
N LYS A 96 7.72 17.53 -9.02
CA LYS A 96 6.87 17.79 -10.18
C LYS A 96 7.55 17.30 -11.44
N PHE A 97 6.86 16.45 -12.16
CA PHE A 97 7.26 15.91 -13.46
C PHE A 97 6.54 16.60 -14.61
N THR A 98 5.47 17.31 -14.30
CA THR A 98 4.62 18.04 -15.24
C THR A 98 4.35 19.43 -14.72
N GLU A 99 4.06 20.36 -15.63
CA GLU A 99 3.54 21.69 -15.30
C GLU A 99 2.27 21.98 -16.09
N GLU A 100 1.36 22.71 -15.49
CA GLU A 100 0.20 23.24 -16.19
C GLU A 100 0.54 24.60 -16.77
N LYS A 101 0.40 24.75 -18.10
CA LYS A 101 0.51 26.01 -18.81
C LYS A 101 -0.79 26.36 -19.48
N ILE A 102 -1.09 27.65 -19.60
CA ILE A 102 -2.22 28.10 -20.41
C ILE A 102 -1.92 27.73 -21.86
N LYS A 103 -2.81 26.96 -22.49
CA LYS A 103 -2.71 26.64 -23.92
C LYS A 103 -2.83 27.93 -24.72
N ARG A 104 -1.91 28.10 -25.66
CA ARG A 104 -1.90 29.27 -26.57
C ARG A 104 -2.11 28.78 -28.00
N ASP A 105 -2.79 29.61 -28.79
CA ASP A 105 -2.93 29.40 -30.26
C ASP A 105 -1.63 29.76 -31.02
N ALA A 106 -1.66 29.60 -32.33
CA ALA A 106 -0.53 29.92 -33.22
C ALA A 106 -0.07 31.37 -33.13
N ASN A 107 -0.92 32.29 -32.68
CA ASN A 107 -0.65 33.72 -32.49
C ASN A 107 -0.24 34.05 -31.04
N GLY A 108 -0.02 33.04 -30.19
CA GLY A 108 0.38 33.21 -28.80
C GLY A 108 -0.73 33.67 -27.86
N LYS A 109 -2.00 33.74 -28.30
CA LYS A 109 -3.15 34.13 -27.48
C LYS A 109 -3.65 32.93 -26.68
N PRO A 110 -4.13 33.14 -25.43
CA PRO A 110 -4.76 32.06 -24.64
C PRO A 110 -5.97 31.47 -25.36
N VAL A 111 -6.02 30.13 -25.47
CA VAL A 111 -7.21 29.42 -25.94
C VAL A 111 -8.25 29.46 -24.85
N ILE A 112 -9.48 29.88 -25.19
CA ILE A 112 -10.64 29.91 -24.29
C ILE A 112 -11.50 28.69 -24.57
N GLY A 113 -11.90 27.95 -23.53
CA GLY A 113 -12.82 26.82 -23.63
C GLY A 113 -14.27 27.25 -23.79
N ALA A 114 -15.15 26.30 -24.01
CA ALA A 114 -16.59 26.53 -24.14
C ALA A 114 -17.22 27.13 -22.85
N ASP A 115 -16.55 26.94 -21.70
CA ASP A 115 -16.93 27.50 -20.39
C ASP A 115 -16.42 28.93 -20.15
N GLY A 116 -15.83 29.58 -21.15
CA GLY A 116 -15.24 30.92 -21.07
C GLY A 116 -13.91 30.98 -20.29
N LYS A 117 -13.36 29.85 -19.83
CA LYS A 117 -12.11 29.81 -19.09
C LYS A 117 -10.92 29.51 -19.99
N LYS A 118 -9.74 29.94 -19.53
CA LYS A 118 -8.47 29.63 -20.23
C LYS A 118 -8.20 28.14 -20.17
N VAL A 119 -8.03 27.49 -21.32
CA VAL A 119 -7.68 26.08 -21.42
C VAL A 119 -6.28 25.88 -20.86
N LYS A 120 -6.12 24.95 -19.94
CA LYS A 120 -4.83 24.52 -19.41
C LYS A 120 -4.34 23.29 -20.18
N GLN A 121 -3.05 23.23 -20.42
CA GLN A 121 -2.37 22.08 -21.03
C GLN A 121 -1.30 21.60 -20.07
N THR A 122 -1.31 20.30 -19.75
CA THR A 122 -0.26 19.65 -18.97
C THR A 122 0.92 19.34 -19.89
N THR A 123 2.09 19.84 -19.55
CA THR A 123 3.34 19.61 -20.29
C THR A 123 4.31 18.88 -19.39
N LYS A 124 5.00 17.86 -19.91
CA LYS A 124 6.08 17.17 -19.20
C LYS A 124 7.28 18.11 -19.06
N LEU A 125 7.88 18.14 -17.88
CA LEU A 125 9.11 18.88 -17.63
C LEU A 125 10.31 18.08 -18.15
N ASP A 126 11.26 18.76 -18.81
CA ASP A 126 12.52 18.15 -19.26
C ASP A 126 13.33 17.63 -18.06
N LYS A 127 13.29 18.36 -16.96
CA LYS A 127 13.88 17.96 -15.68
C LYS A 127 12.86 18.09 -14.57
N PRO A 128 12.66 17.04 -13.76
CA PRO A 128 11.79 17.12 -12.59
C PRO A 128 12.25 18.22 -11.63
N ARG A 129 11.31 18.95 -11.04
CA ARG A 129 11.60 19.99 -10.03
C ARG A 129 11.23 19.51 -8.65
N ALA A 130 12.19 19.57 -7.73
CA ALA A 130 11.95 19.29 -6.31
C ALA A 130 11.35 20.53 -5.64
N PHE A 131 10.31 20.28 -4.84
CA PHE A 131 9.67 21.27 -3.97
C PHE A 131 9.69 20.74 -2.55
N SER A 132 9.70 21.64 -1.60
CA SER A 132 9.62 21.31 -0.18
C SER A 132 8.42 21.98 0.45
N ALA A 133 7.80 21.27 1.40
CA ALA A 133 6.75 21.82 2.24
C ALA A 133 7.02 21.46 3.70
N SER A 134 6.62 22.34 4.62
CA SER A 134 6.59 22.01 6.04
C SER A 134 5.21 21.55 6.42
N VAL A 135 5.13 20.37 7.03
CA VAL A 135 3.90 19.80 7.58
C VAL A 135 4.01 19.69 9.09
N PHE A 136 2.88 19.78 9.76
CA PHE A 136 2.74 19.65 11.20
C PHE A 136 1.89 18.44 11.52
N ASN A 137 2.27 17.71 12.55
CA ASN A 137 1.48 16.60 13.06
C ASN A 137 0.24 17.11 13.78
N ALA A 138 -0.84 16.34 13.81
CA ALA A 138 -2.07 16.70 14.52
C ALA A 138 -1.83 16.99 16.00
N GLU A 139 -0.88 16.32 16.64
CA GLU A 139 -0.46 16.60 18.02
C GLU A 139 0.10 18.00 18.24
N GLN A 140 0.45 18.73 17.18
CA GLN A 140 0.97 20.11 17.22
C GLN A 140 -0.12 21.14 16.88
N ILE A 141 -1.37 20.70 16.71
CA ILE A 141 -2.46 21.51 16.16
C ILE A 141 -3.65 21.45 17.10
N ASP A 142 -4.12 22.64 17.53
CA ASP A 142 -5.34 22.76 18.32
C ASP A 142 -6.58 22.86 17.42
N GLY A 143 -7.73 22.39 17.91
CA GLY A 143 -9.02 22.48 17.23
C GLY A 143 -9.29 21.34 16.24
N LEU A 144 -8.46 20.27 16.23
CA LEU A 144 -8.75 19.08 15.47
C LEU A 144 -9.70 18.15 16.22
N PRO A 145 -10.63 17.46 15.53
CA PRO A 145 -11.42 16.41 16.15
C PRO A 145 -10.52 15.25 16.59
N GLU A 146 -10.94 14.53 17.63
CA GLU A 146 -10.25 13.31 18.06
C GLU A 146 -10.12 12.33 16.89
N LEU A 147 -9.01 11.58 16.90
CA LEU A 147 -8.78 10.53 15.90
C LEU A 147 -9.75 9.38 16.20
N LYS A 148 -10.71 9.18 15.30
CA LYS A 148 -11.56 7.99 15.37
C LYS A 148 -10.73 6.77 14.97
N LYS A 149 -10.58 5.80 15.86
CA LYS A 149 -10.05 4.49 15.51
C LYS A 149 -11.02 3.86 14.51
N VAL A 150 -10.52 3.53 13.34
CA VAL A 150 -11.30 2.80 12.34
C VAL A 150 -11.15 1.32 12.66
N GLU A 151 -12.20 0.70 13.16
CA GLU A 151 -12.23 -0.75 13.29
C GLU A 151 -12.15 -1.36 11.88
N PRO A 152 -11.26 -2.36 11.67
CA PRO A 152 -11.19 -3.04 10.38
C PRO A 152 -12.54 -3.69 10.07
N ARG A 153 -13.17 -3.35 8.94
CA ARG A 153 -14.47 -3.93 8.51
C ARG A 153 -14.35 -5.39 8.05
N TRP A 154 -13.14 -5.85 7.78
CA TRP A 154 -12.85 -7.20 7.26
C TRP A 154 -11.92 -7.93 8.20
N ASP A 155 -12.04 -9.28 8.22
CA ASP A 155 -11.02 -10.09 8.85
C ASP A 155 -9.68 -9.87 8.14
N ARG A 156 -8.72 -9.26 8.86
CA ARG A 156 -7.39 -8.93 8.34
C ARG A 156 -6.63 -10.16 7.82
N HIS A 157 -6.81 -11.29 8.48
CA HIS A 157 -6.17 -12.53 8.09
C HIS A 157 -6.78 -13.08 6.80
N GLU A 158 -8.09 -13.00 6.63
CA GLU A 158 -8.76 -13.37 5.39
C GLU A 158 -8.28 -12.49 4.21
N ARG A 159 -8.11 -11.20 4.44
CA ARG A 159 -7.57 -10.29 3.41
C ARG A 159 -6.12 -10.62 3.05
N ALA A 160 -5.26 -10.92 4.04
CA ALA A 160 -3.90 -11.35 3.80
C ALA A 160 -3.83 -12.67 3.01
N GLU A 161 -4.64 -13.66 3.40
CA GLU A 161 -4.75 -14.94 2.68
C GLU A 161 -5.19 -14.73 1.22
N LYS A 162 -6.18 -13.87 0.99
CA LYS A 162 -6.63 -13.52 -0.37
C LYS A 162 -5.52 -12.89 -1.20
N ILE A 163 -4.70 -12.03 -0.62
CA ILE A 163 -3.57 -11.39 -1.29
C ILE A 163 -2.50 -12.44 -1.64
N LEU A 164 -2.11 -13.30 -0.68
CA LEU A 164 -1.16 -14.38 -0.94
C LEU A 164 -1.65 -15.29 -2.06
N ALA A 165 -2.91 -15.71 -2.02
CA ALA A 165 -3.52 -16.56 -3.06
C ALA A 165 -3.66 -15.84 -4.41
N ALA A 166 -3.89 -14.52 -4.41
CA ALA A 166 -4.04 -13.73 -5.64
C ALA A 166 -2.70 -13.37 -6.29
N SER A 167 -1.61 -13.36 -5.52
CA SER A 167 -0.26 -13.10 -6.03
C SER A 167 0.20 -14.13 -7.06
N ALA A 168 -0.33 -15.34 -6.99
CA ALA A 168 0.12 -16.53 -7.74
C ALA A 168 1.58 -16.91 -7.43
N ALA A 169 2.15 -16.46 -6.30
CA ALA A 169 3.45 -16.90 -5.83
C ALA A 169 3.41 -18.40 -5.47
N ASN A 170 4.45 -19.12 -5.86
CA ASN A 170 4.62 -20.52 -5.47
C ASN A 170 5.10 -20.59 -4.03
N ILE A 171 4.20 -20.85 -3.08
CA ILE A 171 4.50 -20.91 -1.64
C ILE A 171 4.48 -22.35 -1.18
N SER A 172 5.53 -22.81 -0.51
CA SER A 172 5.63 -24.12 0.12
C SER A 172 5.90 -24.01 1.60
N HIS A 173 5.23 -24.84 2.38
CA HIS A 173 5.45 -25.02 3.80
C HIS A 173 6.35 -26.24 4.01
N ASP A 174 7.64 -26.10 3.71
CA ASP A 174 8.63 -27.17 3.67
C ASP A 174 9.88 -26.86 4.53
N GLN A 175 9.77 -25.87 5.43
CA GLN A 175 10.84 -25.48 6.34
C GLN A 175 10.44 -25.71 7.80
N GLU A 176 11.46 -25.87 8.68
CA GLU A 176 11.24 -26.01 10.12
C GLU A 176 11.34 -24.67 10.86
N ASP A 177 12.40 -23.89 10.56
CA ASP A 177 12.75 -22.69 11.35
C ASP A 177 13.14 -21.47 10.49
N ARG A 178 12.99 -21.55 9.16
CA ARG A 178 13.39 -20.49 8.25
C ARG A 178 12.31 -20.16 7.24
N ALA A 179 12.20 -18.90 6.92
CA ALA A 179 11.42 -18.41 5.79
C ALA A 179 12.40 -17.74 4.81
N PHE A 180 12.20 -17.95 3.52
CA PHE A 180 12.97 -17.27 2.48
C PHE A 180 12.31 -17.39 1.11
N TYR A 181 12.57 -16.38 0.28
CA TYR A 181 12.31 -16.44 -1.15
C TYR A 181 13.56 -16.92 -1.90
N SER A 182 13.41 -17.87 -2.81
CA SER A 182 14.46 -18.37 -3.68
C SER A 182 14.33 -17.80 -5.10
N PRO A 183 15.16 -16.83 -5.52
CA PRO A 183 15.08 -16.26 -6.87
C PRO A 183 15.32 -17.27 -7.99
N SER A 184 16.17 -18.27 -7.76
CA SER A 184 16.52 -19.28 -8.78
C SER A 184 15.39 -20.25 -9.11
N THR A 185 14.48 -20.49 -8.16
CA THR A 185 13.33 -21.37 -8.31
C THR A 185 12.00 -20.62 -8.39
N ASP A 186 12.05 -19.31 -8.19
CA ASP A 186 10.89 -18.41 -8.07
C ASP A 186 9.86 -18.92 -7.04
N LYS A 187 10.35 -19.35 -5.88
CA LYS A 187 9.54 -20.02 -4.85
C LYS A 187 9.77 -19.41 -3.47
N ILE A 188 8.69 -19.27 -2.71
CA ILE A 188 8.71 -18.90 -1.30
C ILE A 188 8.66 -20.17 -0.45
N HIS A 189 9.57 -20.27 0.50
CA HIS A 189 9.66 -21.37 1.46
C HIS A 189 9.35 -20.86 2.87
N LEU A 190 8.39 -21.49 3.55
CA LEU A 190 7.93 -21.10 4.88
C LEU A 190 7.88 -22.32 5.80
N PRO A 191 7.96 -22.13 7.13
CA PRO A 191 7.47 -23.09 8.12
C PRO A 191 5.97 -23.30 7.99
N THR A 192 5.45 -24.36 8.57
CA THR A 192 4.00 -24.57 8.64
C THR A 192 3.33 -23.51 9.51
N LYS A 193 2.04 -23.23 9.28
CA LYS A 193 1.30 -22.18 10.02
C LYS A 193 1.32 -22.43 11.53
N GLU A 194 1.31 -23.67 11.94
CA GLU A 194 1.29 -24.13 13.35
C GLU A 194 2.61 -23.84 14.09
N GLN A 195 3.71 -23.62 13.37
CA GLN A 195 5.01 -23.32 13.96
C GLN A 195 5.17 -21.84 14.35
N PHE A 196 4.26 -20.99 13.91
CA PHE A 196 4.29 -19.57 14.25
C PHE A 196 3.58 -19.28 15.58
N PRO A 197 4.14 -18.40 16.43
CA PRO A 197 3.55 -18.06 17.73
C PRO A 197 2.14 -17.46 17.62
N THR A 198 1.86 -16.72 16.54
CA THR A 198 0.58 -16.07 16.29
C THR A 198 0.24 -16.10 14.81
N VAL A 199 -1.04 -15.95 14.48
CA VAL A 199 -1.50 -15.83 13.09
C VAL A 199 -0.91 -14.58 12.43
N ASP A 200 -0.79 -13.46 13.17
CA ASP A 200 -0.17 -12.24 12.67
C ASP A 200 1.30 -12.46 12.30
N SER A 201 2.08 -13.20 13.12
CA SER A 201 3.50 -13.48 12.82
C SER A 201 3.67 -14.30 11.55
N TYR A 202 2.77 -15.27 11.29
CA TYR A 202 2.78 -15.99 10.01
C TYR A 202 2.58 -15.05 8.82
N TYR A 203 1.54 -14.21 8.86
CA TYR A 203 1.27 -13.31 7.73
C TYR A 203 2.33 -12.21 7.59
N ALA A 204 2.89 -11.70 8.69
CA ALA A 204 3.99 -10.74 8.62
C ALA A 204 5.20 -11.30 7.87
N VAL A 205 5.60 -12.55 8.20
CA VAL A 205 6.70 -13.25 7.52
C VAL A 205 6.33 -13.59 6.08
N ALA A 206 5.14 -14.14 5.81
CA ALA A 206 4.74 -14.50 4.47
C ALA A 206 4.67 -13.28 3.52
N LEU A 207 4.24 -12.13 4.03
CA LEU A 207 4.19 -10.87 3.26
C LEU A 207 5.59 -10.26 3.06
N HIS A 208 6.51 -10.46 4.01
CA HIS A 208 7.92 -10.08 3.84
C HIS A 208 8.55 -10.88 2.68
N GLU A 209 8.39 -12.21 2.68
CA GLU A 209 8.90 -13.07 1.59
C GLU A 209 8.21 -12.77 0.25
N LEU A 210 6.92 -12.42 0.29
CA LEU A 210 6.21 -11.92 -0.90
C LEU A 210 6.80 -10.60 -1.39
N GLY A 211 7.30 -9.76 -0.49
CA GLY A 211 8.06 -8.55 -0.83
C GLY A 211 9.28 -8.88 -1.68
N HIS A 212 10.12 -9.83 -1.25
CA HIS A 212 11.25 -10.32 -2.05
C HIS A 212 10.83 -10.93 -3.38
N TRP A 213 9.77 -11.75 -3.38
CA TRP A 213 9.23 -12.37 -4.59
C TRP A 213 8.88 -11.33 -5.66
N THR A 214 8.38 -10.15 -5.27
CA THR A 214 8.12 -9.08 -6.25
C THR A 214 9.39 -8.61 -6.97
N GLY A 215 10.57 -8.89 -6.45
CA GLY A 215 11.86 -8.49 -7.04
C GLY A 215 12.31 -9.29 -8.24
N HIS A 216 11.66 -10.43 -8.55
CA HIS A 216 12.02 -11.25 -9.71
C HIS A 216 12.00 -10.45 -11.03
N PRO A 217 12.86 -10.77 -12.03
CA PRO A 217 12.93 -10.06 -13.31
C PRO A 217 11.60 -9.96 -14.07
N SER A 218 10.71 -10.94 -13.91
CA SER A 218 9.36 -10.90 -14.52
C SER A 218 8.37 -9.95 -13.83
N ARG A 219 8.75 -9.31 -12.72
CA ARG A 219 7.90 -8.42 -11.90
C ARG A 219 8.49 -7.03 -11.77
N LEU A 220 9.11 -6.70 -10.65
CA LEU A 220 9.70 -5.37 -10.41
C LEU A 220 11.20 -5.30 -10.76
N ASP A 221 11.81 -6.40 -11.17
CA ASP A 221 13.19 -6.51 -11.68
C ASP A 221 14.22 -5.82 -10.77
N ARG A 222 14.25 -6.21 -9.49
CA ARG A 222 15.23 -5.71 -8.52
C ARG A 222 16.49 -6.58 -8.50
N ASP A 223 17.61 -6.03 -8.04
CA ASP A 223 18.87 -6.78 -7.87
C ASP A 223 18.81 -7.69 -6.66
N LEU A 224 18.44 -8.95 -6.86
CA LEU A 224 18.41 -10.02 -5.87
C LEU A 224 19.69 -10.88 -5.86
N THR A 225 20.78 -10.44 -6.51
CA THR A 225 22.01 -11.23 -6.67
C THR A 225 22.94 -11.18 -5.46
N GLY A 226 22.56 -10.46 -4.40
CA GLY A 226 23.37 -10.33 -3.18
C GLY A 226 23.44 -11.64 -2.40
N SER A 227 24.64 -12.14 -2.12
CA SER A 227 24.82 -13.20 -1.13
C SER A 227 24.52 -12.70 0.27
N PHE A 228 24.08 -13.59 1.17
CA PHE A 228 23.82 -13.28 2.57
C PHE A 228 24.95 -12.47 3.21
N GLY A 229 24.62 -11.37 3.88
CA GLY A 229 25.57 -10.47 4.52
C GLY A 229 26.28 -9.47 3.58
N SER A 230 26.05 -9.53 2.26
CA SER A 230 26.59 -8.55 1.33
C SER A 230 25.84 -7.21 1.39
N GLU A 231 26.47 -6.14 0.87
CA GLU A 231 25.85 -4.83 0.75
C GLU A 231 24.57 -4.87 -0.13
N LYS A 232 24.59 -5.63 -1.22
CA LYS A 232 23.43 -5.82 -2.09
C LYS A 232 22.27 -6.48 -1.34
N TYR A 233 22.60 -7.53 -0.57
CA TYR A 233 21.62 -8.21 0.27
C TYR A 233 21.03 -7.25 1.31
N ALA A 234 21.87 -6.48 2.02
CA ALA A 234 21.40 -5.50 2.99
C ALA A 234 20.47 -4.43 2.37
N LYS A 235 20.75 -4.00 1.14
CA LYS A 235 19.88 -3.06 0.41
C LYS A 235 18.51 -3.66 0.08
N GLU A 236 18.46 -4.92 -0.30
CA GLU A 236 17.19 -5.61 -0.58
C GLU A 236 16.41 -5.86 0.70
N GLU A 237 17.07 -6.31 1.77
CA GLU A 237 16.43 -6.47 3.09
C GLU A 237 15.80 -5.15 3.58
N LEU A 238 16.48 -4.02 3.42
CA LEU A 238 15.92 -2.71 3.79
C LEU A 238 14.63 -2.39 3.02
N ARG A 239 14.55 -2.79 1.76
CA ARG A 239 13.34 -2.64 0.93
C ARG A 239 12.20 -3.54 1.41
N ALA A 240 12.52 -4.80 1.65
CA ALA A 240 11.56 -5.78 2.13
C ALA A 240 10.98 -5.37 3.50
N GLU A 241 11.83 -4.91 4.42
CA GLU A 241 11.39 -4.46 5.74
C GLU A 241 10.48 -3.23 5.69
N ILE A 242 10.87 -2.21 4.93
CA ILE A 242 10.02 -1.02 4.77
C ILE A 242 8.70 -1.39 4.08
N SER A 243 8.72 -2.28 3.08
CA SER A 243 7.51 -2.71 2.39
C SER A 243 6.60 -3.55 3.27
N SER A 244 7.16 -4.47 4.06
CA SER A 244 6.44 -5.30 5.03
C SER A 244 5.72 -4.44 6.07
N LEU A 245 6.39 -3.42 6.60
CA LEU A 245 5.78 -2.43 7.47
C LEU A 245 4.59 -1.72 6.80
N MET A 246 4.75 -1.28 5.54
CA MET A 246 3.70 -0.58 4.79
C MET A 246 2.51 -1.48 4.45
N VAL A 247 2.74 -2.74 4.09
CA VAL A 247 1.70 -3.72 3.79
C VAL A 247 0.99 -4.15 5.07
N GLY A 248 1.74 -4.38 6.14
CA GLY A 248 1.20 -4.73 7.45
C GLY A 248 0.25 -3.65 7.99
N ASP A 249 0.62 -2.37 7.85
CA ASP A 249 -0.26 -1.24 8.18
C ASP A 249 -1.56 -1.25 7.35
N GLU A 250 -1.45 -1.41 6.04
CA GLU A 250 -2.61 -1.43 5.14
C GLU A 250 -3.60 -2.56 5.47
N LEU A 251 -3.08 -3.69 5.94
CA LEU A 251 -3.88 -4.87 6.29
C LEU A 251 -4.29 -4.89 7.76
N GLY A 252 -3.73 -4.03 8.60
CA GLY A 252 -3.91 -4.07 10.06
C GLY A 252 -3.25 -5.29 10.71
N ILE A 253 -2.22 -5.86 10.06
CA ILE A 253 -1.40 -6.96 10.58
C ILE A 253 -0.19 -6.38 11.29
N GLY A 254 0.20 -6.96 12.41
CA GLY A 254 1.40 -6.57 13.13
C GLY A 254 2.67 -6.76 12.29
N HIS A 255 3.76 -6.19 12.75
CA HIS A 255 5.09 -6.36 12.18
C HIS A 255 5.97 -7.10 13.18
N ASP A 256 6.72 -8.12 12.72
CA ASP A 256 7.63 -8.91 13.54
C ASP A 256 9.08 -8.52 13.24
N PRO A 257 9.77 -7.83 14.16
CA PRO A 257 11.16 -7.42 13.99
C PRO A 257 12.19 -8.47 14.41
N SER A 258 11.82 -9.70 14.70
CA SER A 258 12.68 -10.69 15.38
C SER A 258 14.00 -10.98 14.65
N ASN A 259 14.05 -10.85 13.33
CA ASN A 259 15.24 -11.13 12.51
C ASN A 259 16.11 -9.90 12.20
N HIS A 260 15.70 -8.70 12.62
CA HIS A 260 16.33 -7.43 12.21
C HIS A 260 17.73 -7.23 12.79
N ALA A 261 18.01 -7.79 13.97
CA ALA A 261 19.30 -7.57 14.66
C ALA A 261 20.53 -7.93 13.81
N ALA A 262 20.40 -8.95 12.96
CA ALA A 262 21.47 -9.41 12.08
C ALA A 262 21.85 -8.38 10.99
N TYR A 263 20.94 -7.50 10.60
CA TYR A 263 21.13 -6.58 9.47
C TYR A 263 21.46 -5.14 9.87
N VAL A 264 21.24 -4.76 11.12
CA VAL A 264 21.37 -3.37 11.61
C VAL A 264 22.70 -2.73 11.23
N ASN A 265 23.83 -3.42 11.48
CA ASN A 265 25.15 -2.90 11.16
C ASN A 265 25.36 -2.72 9.65
N SER A 266 24.83 -3.65 8.85
CA SER A 266 24.91 -3.58 7.38
C SER A 266 24.09 -2.42 6.84
N TRP A 267 22.88 -2.18 7.37
CA TRP A 267 22.06 -1.02 7.00
C TRP A 267 22.71 0.30 7.38
N ILE A 268 23.29 0.39 8.59
CA ILE A 268 24.02 1.58 9.02
C ILE A 268 25.17 1.88 8.05
N LYS A 269 25.96 0.86 7.69
CA LYS A 269 27.04 1.03 6.73
C LYS A 269 26.54 1.49 5.37
N VAL A 270 25.54 0.83 4.80
CA VAL A 270 24.94 1.21 3.51
C VAL A 270 24.48 2.67 3.51
N LEU A 271 23.83 3.13 4.58
CA LEU A 271 23.33 4.49 4.69
C LEU A 271 24.43 5.54 4.96
N GLN A 272 25.54 5.14 5.59
CA GLN A 272 26.72 5.99 5.75
C GLN A 272 27.46 6.17 4.43
N ASP A 273 27.61 5.09 3.65
CA ASP A 273 28.32 5.09 2.37
C ASP A 273 27.47 5.82 1.29
N ASP A 274 26.17 5.64 1.28
CA ASP A 274 25.25 6.35 0.38
C ASP A 274 23.93 6.75 1.07
N PRO A 275 23.85 7.95 1.64
CA PRO A 275 22.63 8.44 2.29
C PRO A 275 21.39 8.53 1.39
N LYS A 276 21.56 8.52 0.05
CA LYS A 276 20.42 8.52 -0.89
C LYS A 276 19.74 7.16 -0.99
N GLU A 277 20.39 6.10 -0.49
CA GLU A 277 19.81 4.76 -0.53
C GLU A 277 18.48 4.68 0.20
N ILE A 278 18.30 5.44 1.27
CA ILE A 278 17.00 5.47 1.97
C ILE A 278 15.85 5.97 1.08
N LEU A 279 16.11 6.93 0.20
CA LEU A 279 15.09 7.44 -0.72
C LEU A 279 14.74 6.38 -1.79
N ARG A 280 15.74 5.63 -2.25
CA ARG A 280 15.54 4.52 -3.20
C ARG A 280 14.78 3.38 -2.53
N ALA A 281 15.24 2.94 -1.35
CA ALA A 281 14.59 1.88 -0.60
C ALA A 281 13.12 2.19 -0.30
N ALA A 282 12.81 3.38 0.17
CA ALA A 282 11.43 3.79 0.46
C ALA A 282 10.56 3.92 -0.80
N ARG A 283 11.13 4.35 -1.94
CA ARG A 283 10.43 4.35 -3.24
C ARG A 283 10.12 2.94 -3.71
N ASP A 284 11.12 2.06 -3.65
CA ASP A 284 11.00 0.68 -4.09
C ASP A 284 10.04 -0.09 -3.16
N ALA A 285 10.06 0.17 -1.85
CA ALA A 285 9.09 -0.37 -0.89
C ALA A 285 7.64 0.05 -1.19
N GLU A 286 7.42 1.30 -1.60
CA GLU A 286 6.10 1.75 -2.06
C GLU A 286 5.66 0.99 -3.33
N ALA A 287 6.57 0.77 -4.28
CA ALA A 287 6.27 0.00 -5.50
C ALA A 287 5.98 -1.49 -5.17
N ILE A 288 6.69 -2.08 -4.21
CA ILE A 288 6.44 -3.43 -3.71
C ILE A 288 5.03 -3.52 -3.12
N LYS A 289 4.69 -2.61 -2.22
CA LYS A 289 3.36 -2.54 -1.60
C LYS A 289 2.26 -2.41 -2.66
N ASP A 290 2.42 -1.46 -3.59
CA ASP A 290 1.42 -1.22 -4.64
C ASP A 290 1.28 -2.46 -5.55
N TYR A 291 2.37 -3.18 -5.84
CA TYR A 291 2.34 -4.43 -6.61
C TYR A 291 1.56 -5.52 -5.88
N ILE A 292 1.86 -5.75 -4.59
CA ILE A 292 1.20 -6.76 -3.75
C ILE A 292 -0.31 -6.47 -3.67
N LEU A 293 -0.70 -5.23 -3.36
CA LEU A 293 -2.11 -4.85 -3.22
C LEU A 293 -2.86 -4.84 -4.56
N SER A 294 -2.18 -4.61 -5.70
CA SER A 294 -2.82 -4.69 -7.02
C SER A 294 -3.31 -6.10 -7.37
N SER A 295 -2.74 -7.13 -6.77
CA SER A 295 -3.15 -8.52 -6.94
C SER A 295 -4.58 -8.76 -6.46
N GLU A 296 -5.00 -8.08 -5.39
CA GLU A 296 -6.38 -8.10 -4.87
C GLU A 296 -7.38 -7.55 -5.92
N GLN A 297 -7.04 -6.45 -6.59
CA GLN A 297 -7.92 -5.81 -7.58
C GLN A 297 -8.04 -6.61 -8.88
N LYS A 298 -6.97 -7.26 -9.34
CA LYS A 298 -6.99 -8.08 -10.56
C LYS A 298 -7.95 -9.25 -10.45
N LYS A 299 -8.00 -9.92 -9.31
CA LYS A 299 -8.90 -11.06 -9.08
C LYS A 299 -10.36 -10.61 -9.00
N THR A 300 -10.63 -9.46 -8.36
CA THR A 300 -11.98 -8.88 -8.30
C THR A 300 -12.48 -8.48 -9.69
N ALA A 301 -11.64 -7.89 -10.53
CA ALA A 301 -11.97 -7.55 -11.91
C ALA A 301 -12.20 -8.81 -12.79
N THR A 302 -11.43 -9.88 -12.57
CA THR A 302 -11.59 -11.15 -13.29
C THR A 302 -12.87 -11.86 -12.85
N VAL A 303 -13.22 -11.85 -11.56
CA VAL A 303 -14.48 -12.41 -11.04
C VAL A 303 -15.66 -11.59 -11.54
N GLN A 304 -15.58 -10.27 -11.58
CA GLN A 304 -16.65 -9.43 -12.17
C GLN A 304 -16.75 -9.57 -13.69
N ALA A 305 -15.65 -9.80 -14.39
CA ALA A 305 -15.67 -10.06 -15.83
C ALA A 305 -16.20 -11.47 -16.15
N SER A 306 -15.98 -12.47 -15.29
CA SER A 306 -16.58 -13.80 -15.41
C SER A 306 -18.05 -13.80 -14.99
N ALA A 307 -18.44 -13.02 -13.97
CA ALA A 307 -19.83 -12.83 -13.60
C ALA A 307 -20.64 -12.07 -14.67
N LYS A 308 -20.00 -11.14 -15.41
CA LYS A 308 -20.60 -10.52 -16.61
C LYS A 308 -20.69 -11.44 -17.83
N LYS A 309 -20.04 -12.62 -17.79
CA LYS A 309 -20.15 -13.68 -18.79
C LYS A 309 -21.14 -14.79 -18.39
N GLU A 310 -21.79 -14.69 -17.24
CA GLU A 310 -22.96 -15.51 -16.98
C GLU A 310 -24.06 -15.08 -17.98
N PRO A 311 -24.62 -16.05 -18.69
CA PRO A 311 -25.64 -15.76 -19.69
C PRO A 311 -26.87 -15.13 -19.02
N PRO A 312 -27.56 -14.19 -19.68
CA PRO A 312 -28.75 -13.57 -19.14
C PRO A 312 -29.81 -14.64 -18.77
N VAL A 313 -30.69 -14.32 -17.84
CA VAL A 313 -31.72 -15.24 -17.29
C VAL A 313 -32.49 -16.02 -18.37
N SER A 314 -32.63 -15.44 -19.60
CA SER A 314 -33.15 -16.10 -20.79
C SER A 314 -32.38 -17.37 -21.20
N SER A 315 -31.10 -17.47 -20.89
CA SER A 315 -30.27 -18.62 -21.26
C SER A 315 -30.34 -19.76 -20.24
N VAL A 316 -30.75 -19.48 -18.99
CA VAL A 316 -31.02 -20.53 -17.99
C VAL A 316 -32.31 -21.26 -18.35
N ASP A 317 -33.34 -20.54 -18.79
CA ASP A 317 -34.59 -21.12 -19.29
C ASP A 317 -34.37 -21.97 -20.54
N GLU A 318 -33.55 -21.48 -21.50
CA GLU A 318 -33.21 -22.25 -22.71
C GLU A 318 -32.38 -23.48 -22.39
N ALA A 319 -31.43 -23.40 -21.43
CA ALA A 319 -30.64 -24.53 -20.98
C ALA A 319 -31.51 -25.57 -20.23
N ALA A 320 -32.45 -25.09 -19.40
CA ALA A 320 -33.40 -25.96 -18.71
C ALA A 320 -34.32 -26.67 -19.69
N GLN A 321 -34.81 -25.99 -20.72
CA GLN A 321 -35.65 -26.56 -21.77
C GLN A 321 -34.88 -27.58 -22.64
N ARG A 322 -33.61 -27.33 -22.97
CA ARG A 322 -32.76 -28.32 -23.70
C ARG A 322 -32.52 -29.57 -22.86
N LEU A 323 -32.25 -29.44 -21.56
CA LEU A 323 -32.06 -30.57 -20.68
C LEU A 323 -33.40 -31.33 -20.46
N ALA A 324 -34.51 -30.60 -20.38
CA ALA A 324 -35.86 -31.22 -20.29
C ALA A 324 -36.20 -32.10 -21.47
N GLY A 325 -35.69 -31.74 -22.68
CA GLY A 325 -35.85 -32.56 -23.89
C GLY A 325 -35.16 -33.96 -23.86
N SER A 326 -34.27 -34.18 -22.87
CA SER A 326 -33.61 -35.48 -22.64
C SER A 326 -34.40 -36.48 -21.76
N PHE A 327 -35.48 -36.01 -21.11
CA PHE A 327 -36.32 -36.89 -20.29
C PHE A 327 -37.28 -37.72 -21.13
N LYS A 328 -37.36 -39.02 -20.82
CA LYS A 328 -38.26 -39.95 -21.49
C LYS A 328 -39.75 -39.74 -21.17
N ASN A 329 -40.02 -39.09 -20.06
CA ASN A 329 -41.38 -38.81 -19.60
C ASN A 329 -41.62 -37.29 -19.55
N PRO A 330 -42.61 -36.74 -20.24
CA PRO A 330 -42.93 -35.33 -20.26
C PRO A 330 -43.22 -34.71 -18.89
N ALA A 331 -43.84 -35.47 -17.96
CA ALA A 331 -44.15 -35.01 -16.63
C ALA A 331 -42.88 -34.78 -15.76
N ASP A 332 -41.82 -35.54 -16.00
CA ASP A 332 -40.53 -35.37 -15.30
C ASP A 332 -39.77 -34.15 -15.86
N ALA A 333 -39.91 -33.88 -17.15
CA ALA A 333 -39.36 -32.67 -17.78
C ALA A 333 -40.01 -31.38 -17.21
N GLU A 334 -41.35 -31.39 -17.03
CA GLU A 334 -42.08 -30.26 -16.45
C GLU A 334 -41.70 -30.04 -14.97
N ARG A 335 -41.54 -31.10 -14.21
CA ARG A 335 -41.08 -31.03 -12.80
C ARG A 335 -39.65 -30.48 -12.69
N PHE A 336 -38.77 -30.88 -13.59
CA PHE A 336 -37.40 -30.37 -13.65
C PHE A 336 -37.38 -28.87 -13.95
N ILE A 337 -38.12 -28.39 -14.96
CA ILE A 337 -38.22 -26.98 -15.29
C ILE A 337 -38.78 -26.18 -14.10
N ALA A 338 -39.84 -26.65 -13.48
CA ALA A 338 -40.44 -25.99 -12.32
C ALA A 338 -39.46 -25.90 -11.12
N ALA A 339 -38.66 -26.94 -10.89
CA ALA A 339 -37.64 -26.93 -9.83
C ALA A 339 -36.49 -25.94 -10.12
N VAL A 340 -36.02 -25.85 -11.40
CA VAL A 340 -34.99 -24.88 -11.81
C VAL A 340 -35.50 -23.46 -11.62
N ASN A 341 -36.72 -23.16 -12.10
CA ASN A 341 -37.31 -21.83 -11.99
C ASN A 341 -37.57 -21.42 -10.52
N LYS A 342 -37.97 -22.36 -9.65
CA LYS A 342 -38.13 -22.12 -8.20
C LYS A 342 -36.78 -21.78 -7.53
N ASN A 343 -35.71 -22.50 -7.88
CA ASN A 343 -34.38 -22.25 -7.32
C ASN A 343 -33.79 -20.90 -7.79
N VAL A 344 -34.03 -20.52 -9.06
CA VAL A 344 -33.63 -19.23 -9.61
C VAL A 344 -34.40 -18.10 -8.90
N ALA A 345 -35.71 -18.22 -8.73
CA ALA A 345 -36.53 -17.23 -8.02
C ALA A 345 -36.11 -17.06 -6.55
N GLN A 346 -35.78 -18.15 -5.85
CA GLN A 346 -35.29 -18.09 -4.46
C GLN A 346 -33.92 -17.40 -4.35
N ARG A 347 -33.00 -17.64 -5.29
CA ARG A 347 -31.70 -16.96 -5.31
C ARG A 347 -31.82 -15.48 -5.61
N VAL A 348 -32.72 -15.10 -6.50
CA VAL A 348 -33.00 -13.70 -6.83
C VAL A 348 -33.63 -12.99 -5.61
N GLN A 349 -34.58 -13.60 -4.91
CA GLN A 349 -35.17 -13.04 -3.68
C GLN A 349 -34.13 -12.88 -2.55
N HIS A 350 -33.24 -13.86 -2.35
CA HIS A 350 -32.17 -13.75 -1.36
C HIS A 350 -31.21 -12.61 -1.68
N HIS A 351 -30.87 -12.44 -2.95
CA HIS A 351 -29.98 -11.36 -3.39
C HIS A 351 -30.58 -9.96 -3.21
N TYR A 352 -31.89 -9.82 -3.40
CA TYR A 352 -32.60 -8.55 -3.15
C TYR A 352 -32.74 -8.27 -1.65
N HIS A 353 -32.97 -9.28 -0.84
CA HIS A 353 -33.11 -9.10 0.61
C HIS A 353 -31.77 -8.71 1.26
N ASP A 354 -30.66 -9.30 0.82
CA ASP A 354 -29.31 -8.93 1.27
C ASP A 354 -28.94 -7.49 0.87
N GLN A 355 -29.42 -7.01 -0.29
CA GLN A 355 -29.20 -5.61 -0.73
C GLN A 355 -30.06 -4.58 0.02
N GLU A 356 -31.29 -4.91 0.42
CA GLU A 356 -32.13 -4.04 1.25
C GLU A 356 -31.61 -3.92 2.68
N GLU A 357 -31.07 -5.00 3.28
CA GLU A 357 -30.42 -4.94 4.60
C GLU A 357 -29.11 -4.15 4.59
N GLU A 358 -28.38 -4.09 3.46
CA GLU A 358 -27.19 -3.25 3.31
C GLU A 358 -27.50 -1.76 3.14
N LEU A 359 -28.69 -1.40 2.67
CA LEU A 359 -29.13 -0.01 2.49
C LEU A 359 -29.75 0.59 3.76
N GLU A 360 -30.20 -0.24 4.72
CA GLU A 360 -30.78 0.21 6.00
C GLU A 360 -29.75 0.27 7.15
N ARG A 361 -28.50 -0.12 6.91
CA ARG A 361 -27.38 -0.03 7.88
C ARG A 361 -26.39 1.07 7.48
#